data_3bb3be2c8ed7c2b414c4d06e06367ebe
#
_entry.id   3bb3be2c8ed7c2b414c4d06e06367ebe
#
_cell.length_a   1.000
_cell.length_b   1.000
_cell.length_c   1.000
_cell.angle_alpha   90.00
_cell.angle_beta   90.00
_cell.angle_gamma   90.00
#
_symmetry.space_group_name_H-M   'P 1'
#
loop_
_entity.id
_entity.type
_entity.pdbx_description
1 polymer ?
#
loop_
_entity_poly.entity_id
_entity_poly.type
_entity_poly.pdbx_seq_one_letter_code
_entity_poly.pdbx_strand_id
1 'polypeptide(L)'
;MITITTSNVNGIRAAKRKGIETWAGEHAPDIWCMQEIRAPQDELDPIFGEFGFEYATAGKIADQSELTAMNEVCRVKGRAGVGLLTDLPVTARRYGLSGLDEDVDSGRWIEADVTTPQGYGITVACVYVHAGNSDDPVKMAQKYRFLDTMLTRMGELRDEASRGGRQA
;
A
#
# COMPACT_ATOMS: atom_id res chain seq x y z
N MET A 1 2.20 20.97 -1.77
CA MET A 1 3.15 19.92 -1.29
C MET A 1 2.31 18.70 -1.02
N ILE A 2 2.78 17.49 -1.37
CA ILE A 2 2.11 16.23 -1.05
C ILE A 2 2.93 15.50 -0.01
N THR A 3 2.27 14.93 0.98
CA THR A 3 2.89 14.11 2.03
C THR A 3 2.65 12.64 1.72
N ILE A 4 3.72 11.88 1.53
CA ILE A 4 3.67 10.44 1.35
C ILE A 4 4.32 9.79 2.58
N THR A 5 3.58 8.92 3.24
CA THR A 5 4.06 8.17 4.41
C THR A 5 4.11 6.69 4.11
N THR A 6 5.11 6.02 4.63
CA THR A 6 5.21 4.56 4.61
C THR A 6 5.46 4.03 6.02
N SER A 7 4.78 2.94 6.38
CA SER A 7 4.94 2.32 7.70
C SER A 7 4.73 0.81 7.66
N ASN A 8 5.70 0.08 8.19
CA ASN A 8 5.49 -1.32 8.53
C ASN A 8 4.70 -1.39 9.85
N VAL A 9 3.44 -1.77 9.78
CA VAL A 9 2.54 -1.77 10.96
C VAL A 9 2.68 -3.02 11.82
N ASN A 10 3.39 -4.03 11.34
CA ASN A 10 3.62 -5.31 12.05
C ASN A 10 2.34 -5.90 12.67
N GLY A 11 1.28 -5.95 11.87
CA GLY A 11 -0.07 -6.36 12.26
C GLY A 11 -0.95 -5.17 12.65
N ILE A 12 -1.88 -4.81 11.77
CA ILE A 12 -2.74 -3.63 11.90
C ILE A 12 -3.57 -3.64 13.19
N ARG A 13 -4.02 -4.82 13.66
CA ARG A 13 -4.74 -4.96 14.93
C ARG A 13 -3.88 -4.59 16.14
N ALA A 14 -2.59 -4.93 16.11
CA ALA A 14 -1.67 -4.55 17.17
C ALA A 14 -1.31 -3.06 17.10
N ALA A 15 -1.14 -2.53 15.91
CA ALA A 15 -0.93 -1.10 15.68
C ALA A 15 -2.14 -0.28 16.16
N LYS A 16 -3.36 -0.75 15.89
CA LYS A 16 -4.60 -0.14 16.38
C LYS A 16 -4.61 -0.06 17.91
N ARG A 17 -4.32 -1.15 18.63
CA ARG A 17 -4.22 -1.12 20.10
C ARG A 17 -3.16 -0.15 20.65
N LYS A 18 -2.27 0.32 19.81
CA LYS A 18 -1.22 1.30 20.14
C LYS A 18 -1.55 2.72 19.68
N GLY A 19 -2.75 2.95 19.16
CA GLY A 19 -3.24 4.27 18.79
C GLY A 19 -2.80 4.74 17.40
N ILE A 20 -2.66 3.83 16.43
CA ILE A 20 -2.30 4.22 15.05
C ILE A 20 -3.38 5.09 14.41
N GLU A 21 -4.64 4.95 14.82
CA GLU A 21 -5.75 5.79 14.37
C GLU A 21 -5.59 7.24 14.86
N THR A 22 -5.20 7.44 16.11
CA THR A 22 -4.89 8.78 16.64
C THR A 22 -3.77 9.43 15.83
N TRP A 23 -2.70 8.68 15.57
CA TRP A 23 -1.62 9.14 14.71
C TRP A 23 -2.11 9.51 13.30
N ALA A 24 -3.03 8.71 12.73
CA ALA A 24 -3.62 8.98 11.42
C ALA A 24 -4.37 10.32 11.39
N GLY A 25 -5.15 10.63 12.43
CA GLY A 25 -5.83 11.92 12.56
C GLY A 25 -4.86 13.09 12.73
N GLU A 26 -3.83 12.93 13.55
CA GLU A 26 -2.84 14.00 13.82
C GLU A 26 -1.97 14.35 12.59
N HIS A 27 -1.66 13.38 11.73
CA HIS A 27 -0.73 13.54 10.62
C HIS A 27 -1.42 13.57 9.26
N ALA A 28 -2.52 12.84 9.09
CA ALA A 28 -3.39 12.76 7.91
C ALA A 28 -2.61 12.90 6.57
N PRO A 29 -1.66 12.00 6.26
CA PRO A 29 -0.87 12.11 5.04
C PRO A 29 -1.74 11.98 3.80
N ASP A 30 -1.38 12.67 2.71
CA ASP A 30 -2.12 12.58 1.44
C ASP A 30 -2.07 11.17 0.84
N ILE A 31 -0.97 10.44 1.07
CA ILE A 31 -0.83 9.02 0.69
C ILE A 31 -0.14 8.28 1.84
N TRP A 32 -0.74 7.19 2.28
CA TRP A 32 -0.16 6.34 3.32
C TRP A 32 -0.04 4.89 2.85
N CYS A 33 1.20 4.41 2.69
CA CYS A 33 1.54 3.03 2.37
C CYS A 33 1.82 2.23 3.63
N MET A 34 1.11 1.12 3.82
CA MET A 34 1.27 0.22 4.97
C MET A 34 1.77 -1.14 4.53
N GLN A 35 2.71 -1.70 5.29
CA GLN A 35 3.22 -3.06 5.11
C GLN A 35 2.96 -3.91 6.35
N GLU A 36 2.93 -5.22 6.17
CA GLU A 36 2.67 -6.20 7.23
C GLU A 36 1.34 -6.00 7.95
N ILE A 37 0.28 -5.77 7.19
CA ILE A 37 -1.08 -5.61 7.72
C ILE A 37 -1.53 -6.86 8.49
N ARG A 38 -1.24 -8.06 7.98
CA ARG A 38 -1.44 -9.37 8.64
C ARG A 38 -2.87 -9.59 9.16
N ALA A 39 -3.87 -9.05 8.50
CA ALA A 39 -5.28 -9.22 8.83
C ALA A 39 -6.06 -9.70 7.60
N PRO A 40 -7.14 -10.47 7.79
CA PRO A 40 -8.03 -10.86 6.69
C PRO A 40 -8.89 -9.67 6.25
N GLN A 41 -9.46 -9.77 5.05
CA GLN A 41 -10.20 -8.67 4.41
C GLN A 41 -11.38 -8.16 5.25
N ASP A 42 -12.13 -9.07 5.84
CA ASP A 42 -13.32 -8.75 6.65
C ASP A 42 -13.01 -7.93 7.91
N GLU A 43 -11.77 -7.98 8.39
CA GLU A 43 -11.31 -7.15 9.50
C GLU A 43 -10.76 -5.78 9.04
N LEU A 44 -10.37 -5.64 7.77
CA LEU A 44 -9.73 -4.42 7.26
C LEU A 44 -10.73 -3.31 6.94
N ASP A 45 -11.88 -3.64 6.38
CA ASP A 45 -12.87 -2.64 5.99
C ASP A 45 -13.33 -1.76 7.17
N PRO A 46 -13.65 -2.33 8.36
CA PRO A 46 -13.95 -1.51 9.53
C PRO A 46 -12.77 -0.64 9.99
N ILE A 47 -11.54 -1.19 9.96
CA ILE A 47 -10.33 -0.45 10.39
C ILE A 47 -10.05 0.73 9.44
N PHE A 48 -10.17 0.53 8.14
CA PHE A 48 -10.01 1.61 7.17
C PHE A 48 -11.13 2.66 7.26
N GLY A 49 -12.34 2.24 7.61
CA GLY A 49 -13.44 3.16 7.93
C GLY A 49 -13.12 4.07 9.12
N GLU A 50 -12.49 3.54 10.16
CA GLU A 50 -12.04 4.33 11.31
C GLU A 50 -10.97 5.36 10.92
N PHE A 51 -10.01 5.02 10.05
CA PHE A 51 -9.05 6.00 9.53
C PHE A 51 -9.75 7.10 8.75
N GLY A 52 -10.76 6.78 7.94
CA GLY A 52 -11.58 7.78 7.26
C GLY A 52 -12.27 8.73 8.24
N PHE A 53 -12.79 8.20 9.34
CA PHE A 53 -13.38 9.01 10.42
C PHE A 53 -12.36 9.95 11.06
N GLU A 54 -11.13 9.49 11.35
CA GLU A 54 -10.05 10.31 11.91
C GLU A 54 -9.62 11.42 10.94
N TYR A 55 -9.50 11.12 9.65
CA TYR A 55 -9.19 12.12 8.61
C TYR A 55 -10.28 13.20 8.52
N ALA A 56 -11.55 12.80 8.57
CA ALA A 56 -12.66 13.73 8.58
C ALA A 56 -12.68 14.59 9.86
N THR A 57 -12.43 13.99 11.01
CA THR A 57 -12.37 14.68 12.31
C THR A 57 -11.23 15.69 12.34
N ALA A 58 -10.09 15.37 11.72
CA ALA A 58 -8.96 16.28 11.56
C ALA A 58 -9.21 17.39 10.53
N GLY A 59 -10.33 17.36 9.81
CA GLY A 59 -10.67 18.34 8.76
C GLY A 59 -9.87 18.16 7.48
N LYS A 60 -9.22 17.01 7.29
CA LYS A 60 -8.46 16.69 6.08
C LYS A 60 -9.36 16.38 4.89
N ILE A 61 -10.49 15.75 5.14
CA ILE A 61 -11.56 15.43 4.19
C ILE A 61 -12.90 15.90 4.77
N ALA A 62 -13.91 16.11 3.94
CA ALA A 62 -15.23 16.54 4.40
C ALA A 62 -16.06 15.36 4.95
N ASP A 63 -15.89 14.18 4.36
CA ASP A 63 -16.57 12.94 4.74
C ASP A 63 -15.63 11.75 4.66
N GLN A 64 -15.79 10.78 5.56
CA GLN A 64 -14.94 9.58 5.62
C GLN A 64 -14.91 8.77 4.30
N SER A 65 -15.96 8.87 3.48
CA SER A 65 -16.02 8.20 2.18
C SER A 65 -15.08 8.80 1.12
N GLU A 66 -14.51 9.97 1.38
CA GLU A 66 -13.51 10.58 0.50
C GLU A 66 -12.12 9.93 0.65
N LEU A 67 -11.87 9.18 1.74
CA LEU A 67 -10.63 8.42 1.89
C LEU A 67 -10.73 7.13 1.08
N THR A 68 -9.92 7.02 0.03
CA THR A 68 -9.78 5.78 -0.73
C THR A 68 -8.87 4.82 0.01
N ALA A 69 -9.35 3.62 0.29
CA ALA A 69 -8.57 2.51 0.81
C ALA A 69 -8.38 1.44 -0.26
N MET A 70 -7.15 0.96 -0.40
CA MET A 70 -6.77 -0.18 -1.24
C MET A 70 -5.93 -1.12 -0.41
N ASN A 71 -6.11 -2.42 -0.58
CA ASN A 71 -5.26 -3.41 0.10
C ASN A 71 -5.18 -4.70 -0.70
N GLU A 72 -4.11 -5.43 -0.50
CA GLU A 72 -3.96 -6.82 -0.92
C GLU A 72 -3.58 -7.65 0.30
N VAL A 73 -4.42 -8.62 0.66
CA VAL A 73 -4.15 -9.56 1.74
C VAL A 73 -3.31 -10.72 1.23
N CYS A 74 -2.45 -11.27 2.09
CA CYS A 74 -1.70 -12.47 1.76
C CYS A 74 -2.62 -13.70 1.85
N ARG A 75 -2.54 -14.61 0.89
CA ARG A 75 -3.25 -15.90 0.92
C ARG A 75 -2.86 -16.75 2.13
N VAL A 76 -1.61 -16.64 2.57
CA VAL A 76 -1.15 -17.27 3.79
C VAL A 76 -1.56 -16.42 4.99
N LYS A 77 -2.48 -16.94 5.78
CA LYS A 77 -3.05 -16.25 6.96
C LYS A 77 -1.97 -15.70 7.90
N GLY A 78 -2.14 -14.45 8.31
CA GLY A 78 -1.26 -13.80 9.28
C GLY A 78 0.11 -13.37 8.74
N ARG A 79 0.30 -13.42 7.42
CA ARG A 79 1.55 -12.98 6.77
C ARG A 79 1.31 -11.78 5.86
N ALA A 80 2.38 -11.03 5.62
CA ALA A 80 2.42 -9.91 4.67
C ALA A 80 1.18 -8.99 4.75
N GLY A 81 0.61 -8.65 3.62
CA GLY A 81 -0.48 -7.70 3.48
C GLY A 81 0.03 -6.28 3.32
N VAL A 82 -0.38 -5.64 2.23
CA VAL A 82 -0.08 -4.24 1.95
C VAL A 82 -1.37 -3.44 1.83
N GLY A 83 -1.33 -2.17 2.22
CA GLY A 83 -2.44 -1.24 2.11
C GLY A 83 -1.97 0.15 1.70
N LEU A 84 -2.83 0.85 1.00
CA LEU A 84 -2.64 2.23 0.60
C LEU A 84 -3.92 3.01 0.90
N LEU A 85 -3.79 4.08 1.66
CA LEU A 85 -4.83 5.06 1.90
C LEU A 85 -4.47 6.37 1.21
N THR A 86 -5.45 7.04 0.62
CA THR A 86 -5.26 8.36 0.02
C THR A 86 -6.56 9.15 -0.03
N ASP A 87 -6.48 10.46 0.22
CA ASP A 87 -7.54 11.44 0.00
C ASP A 87 -7.48 12.06 -1.42
N LEU A 88 -6.47 11.66 -2.21
CA LEU A 88 -6.33 12.12 -3.59
C LEU A 88 -7.19 11.28 -4.55
N PRO A 89 -7.72 11.89 -5.65
CA PRO A 89 -8.45 11.13 -6.66
C PRO A 89 -7.62 10.01 -7.26
N VAL A 90 -8.13 8.77 -7.17
CA VAL A 90 -7.50 7.56 -7.72
C VAL A 90 -8.08 7.28 -9.11
N THR A 91 -7.21 7.26 -10.13
CA THR A 91 -7.59 7.06 -11.54
C THR A 91 -7.36 5.63 -12.04
N ALA A 92 -6.44 4.89 -11.40
CA ALA A 92 -6.24 3.47 -11.69
C ALA A 92 -5.74 2.71 -10.45
N ARG A 93 -6.04 1.41 -10.39
CA ARG A 93 -5.63 0.50 -9.32
C ARG A 93 -5.09 -0.78 -9.94
N ARG A 94 -3.99 -1.29 -9.40
CA ARG A 94 -3.37 -2.55 -9.83
C ARG A 94 -2.90 -3.33 -8.61
N TYR A 95 -2.99 -4.65 -8.67
CA TYR A 95 -2.71 -5.55 -7.55
C TYR A 95 -1.77 -6.67 -8.02
N GLY A 96 -0.80 -7.00 -7.18
CA GLY A 96 0.19 -8.04 -7.44
C GLY A 96 1.17 -7.70 -8.56
N LEU A 97 2.17 -8.54 -8.72
CA LEU A 97 3.11 -8.52 -9.83
C LEU A 97 2.86 -9.73 -10.73
N SER A 98 2.78 -9.52 -12.05
CA SER A 98 2.57 -10.62 -13.00
C SER A 98 3.73 -11.61 -13.00
N GLY A 99 3.43 -12.90 -13.17
CA GLY A 99 4.45 -13.96 -13.28
C GLY A 99 5.00 -14.44 -11.92
N LEU A 100 4.46 -13.99 -10.79
CA LEU A 100 4.78 -14.49 -9.47
C LEU A 100 3.81 -15.56 -8.98
N ASP A 101 4.22 -16.31 -7.96
CA ASP A 101 3.42 -17.32 -7.30
C ASP A 101 2.45 -16.66 -6.31
N GLU A 102 1.16 -16.66 -6.62
CA GLU A 102 0.15 -16.00 -5.80
C GLU A 102 0.07 -16.52 -4.36
N ASP A 103 0.38 -17.79 -4.10
CA ASP A 103 0.35 -18.34 -2.76
C ASP A 103 1.52 -17.81 -1.89
N VAL A 104 2.66 -17.55 -2.51
CA VAL A 104 3.87 -17.10 -1.83
C VAL A 104 4.01 -15.57 -1.85
N ASP A 105 3.64 -14.95 -2.98
CA ASP A 105 3.95 -13.56 -3.28
C ASP A 105 2.75 -12.61 -3.13
N SER A 106 1.54 -13.13 -2.81
CA SER A 106 0.36 -12.29 -2.54
C SER A 106 0.54 -11.37 -1.33
N GLY A 107 -0.19 -10.27 -1.33
CA GLY A 107 -0.16 -9.29 -0.25
C GLY A 107 1.14 -8.50 -0.17
N ARG A 108 1.81 -8.28 -1.31
CA ARG A 108 3.14 -7.65 -1.34
C ARG A 108 3.29 -6.48 -2.28
N TRP A 109 2.32 -6.27 -3.18
CA TRP A 109 2.39 -5.22 -4.19
C TRP A 109 1.02 -4.68 -4.57
N ILE A 110 0.81 -3.38 -4.40
CA ILE A 110 -0.33 -2.66 -4.97
C ILE A 110 0.15 -1.34 -5.58
N GLU A 111 -0.51 -0.90 -6.64
CA GLU A 111 -0.25 0.38 -7.29
C GLU A 111 -1.51 1.22 -7.38
N ALA A 112 -1.37 2.51 -7.20
CA ALA A 112 -2.41 3.50 -7.45
C ALA A 112 -1.87 4.62 -8.35
N ASP A 113 -2.63 4.98 -9.38
CA ASP A 113 -2.45 6.24 -10.07
C ASP A 113 -3.34 7.28 -9.39
N VAL A 114 -2.74 8.35 -8.92
CA VAL A 114 -3.44 9.43 -8.22
C VAL A 114 -3.21 10.77 -8.94
N THR A 115 -4.17 11.68 -8.79
CA THR A 115 -4.05 13.05 -9.31
C THR A 115 -3.81 14.01 -8.15
N THR A 116 -2.75 14.80 -8.25
CA THR A 116 -2.39 15.79 -7.25
C THR A 116 -3.32 17.02 -7.33
N PRO A 117 -3.41 17.85 -6.27
CA PRO A 117 -4.16 19.10 -6.32
C PRO A 117 -3.68 20.08 -7.41
N GLN A 118 -2.45 19.94 -7.87
CA GLN A 118 -1.88 20.75 -8.97
C GLN A 118 -2.16 20.14 -10.36
N GLY A 119 -2.90 19.01 -10.43
CA GLY A 119 -3.25 18.35 -11.68
C GLY A 119 -2.17 17.40 -12.23
N TYR A 120 -1.10 17.12 -11.49
CA TYR A 120 -0.10 16.12 -11.90
C TYR A 120 -0.57 14.71 -11.58
N GLY A 121 -0.33 13.76 -12.49
CA GLY A 121 -0.48 12.34 -12.22
C GLY A 121 0.76 11.75 -11.55
N ILE A 122 0.57 10.96 -10.50
CA ILE A 122 1.63 10.20 -9.83
C ILE A 122 1.21 8.74 -9.78
N THR A 123 2.12 7.82 -10.07
CA THR A 123 1.95 6.40 -9.77
C THR A 123 2.68 6.06 -8.47
N VAL A 124 1.97 5.49 -7.51
CA VAL A 124 2.52 5.07 -6.22
C VAL A 124 2.41 3.57 -6.08
N ALA A 125 3.51 2.89 -5.79
CA ALA A 125 3.55 1.48 -5.48
C ALA A 125 3.80 1.27 -3.98
N CYS A 126 2.90 0.57 -3.29
CA CYS A 126 3.10 0.11 -1.92
C CYS A 126 3.64 -1.31 -1.95
N VAL A 127 4.80 -1.54 -1.35
CA VAL A 127 5.57 -2.78 -1.52
C VAL A 127 5.97 -3.37 -0.17
N TYR A 128 5.88 -4.69 -0.05
CA TYR A 128 6.46 -5.46 1.05
C TYR A 128 7.35 -6.59 0.51
N VAL A 129 8.65 -6.36 0.45
CA VAL A 129 9.63 -7.32 -0.05
C VAL A 129 9.79 -8.50 0.91
N HIS A 130 10.03 -9.70 0.36
CA HIS A 130 10.38 -10.87 1.17
C HIS A 130 11.63 -10.60 2.04
N ALA A 131 11.59 -10.96 3.32
CA ALA A 131 12.75 -10.86 4.19
C ALA A 131 13.90 -11.76 3.69
N GLY A 132 13.55 -12.95 3.18
CA GLY A 132 14.51 -14.00 2.88
C GLY A 132 15.00 -14.68 4.16
N ASN A 133 15.87 -15.66 3.99
CA ASN A 133 16.60 -16.31 5.07
C ASN A 133 17.89 -16.92 4.48
N SER A 134 19.06 -16.49 4.95
CA SER A 134 20.36 -16.98 4.47
C SER A 134 20.54 -18.47 4.57
N ASP A 135 19.89 -19.09 5.56
CA ASP A 135 19.98 -20.53 5.83
C ASP A 135 18.92 -21.34 5.08
N ASP A 136 18.07 -20.68 4.28
CA ASP A 136 17.00 -21.29 3.50
C ASP A 136 17.12 -20.86 2.04
N PRO A 137 17.76 -21.67 1.18
CA PRO A 137 17.94 -21.33 -0.23
C PRO A 137 16.63 -21.09 -0.99
N VAL A 138 15.54 -21.78 -0.59
CA VAL A 138 14.23 -21.62 -1.23
C VAL A 138 13.68 -20.22 -0.95
N LYS A 139 13.72 -19.77 0.29
CA LYS A 139 13.29 -18.41 0.66
C LYS A 139 14.16 -17.32 0.03
N MET A 140 15.45 -17.58 -0.12
CA MET A 140 16.33 -16.66 -0.84
C MET A 140 15.99 -16.59 -2.33
N ALA A 141 15.73 -17.73 -2.97
CA ALA A 141 15.31 -17.77 -4.38
C ALA A 141 13.96 -17.03 -4.59
N GLN A 142 12.99 -17.20 -3.68
CA GLN A 142 11.72 -16.46 -3.70
C GLN A 142 11.97 -14.95 -3.61
N LYS A 143 12.83 -14.51 -2.69
CA LYS A 143 13.20 -13.10 -2.54
C LYS A 143 13.81 -12.52 -3.82
N TYR A 144 14.79 -13.19 -4.40
CA TYR A 144 15.45 -12.70 -5.61
C TYR A 144 14.50 -12.66 -6.80
N ARG A 145 13.67 -13.69 -7.00
CA ARG A 145 12.65 -13.68 -8.04
C ARG A 145 11.70 -12.49 -7.88
N PHE A 146 11.24 -12.22 -6.66
CA PHE A 146 10.38 -11.06 -6.37
C PHE A 146 11.09 -9.75 -6.71
N LEU A 147 12.36 -9.59 -6.32
CA LEU A 147 13.16 -8.39 -6.60
C LEU A 147 13.37 -8.18 -8.11
N ASP A 148 13.65 -9.24 -8.87
CA ASP A 148 13.83 -9.16 -10.32
C ASP A 148 12.54 -8.74 -11.02
N THR A 149 11.40 -9.32 -10.60
CA THR A 149 10.07 -8.94 -11.12
C THR A 149 9.72 -7.50 -10.75
N MET A 150 9.99 -7.09 -9.52
CA MET A 150 9.81 -5.72 -9.05
C MET A 150 10.64 -4.73 -9.88
N LEU A 151 11.91 -5.03 -10.11
CA LEU A 151 12.81 -4.19 -10.92
C LEU A 151 12.28 -4.02 -12.35
N THR A 152 11.79 -5.11 -12.96
CA THR A 152 11.15 -5.07 -14.28
C THR A 152 9.93 -4.14 -14.25
N ARG A 153 9.04 -4.32 -13.26
CA ARG A 153 7.84 -3.48 -13.14
C ARG A 153 8.16 -2.00 -12.91
N MET A 154 9.17 -1.69 -12.11
CA MET A 154 9.64 -0.30 -11.91
C MET A 154 10.12 0.33 -13.21
N GLY A 155 10.80 -0.44 -14.09
CA GLY A 155 11.17 0.01 -15.42
C GLY A 155 9.96 0.31 -16.30
N GLU A 156 8.96 -0.55 -16.30
CA GLU A 156 7.70 -0.35 -17.03
C GLU A 156 6.97 0.91 -16.54
N LEU A 157 6.84 1.09 -15.21
CA LEU A 157 6.19 2.26 -14.61
C LEU A 157 6.88 3.57 -15.02
N ARG A 158 8.21 3.61 -15.01
CA ARG A 158 8.97 4.76 -15.49
C ARG A 158 8.67 5.07 -16.96
N ASP A 159 8.62 4.04 -17.79
CA ASP A 159 8.36 4.19 -19.22
C ASP A 159 6.89 4.57 -19.50
N GLU A 160 5.93 4.05 -18.72
CA GLU A 160 4.52 4.45 -18.73
C GLU A 160 4.35 5.90 -18.31
N ALA A 161 5.02 6.33 -17.23
CA ALA A 161 5.00 7.71 -16.76
C ALA A 161 5.54 8.69 -17.79
N SER A 162 6.66 8.35 -18.43
CA SER A 162 7.27 9.18 -19.47
C SER A 162 6.35 9.37 -20.68
N ARG A 163 5.58 8.34 -21.07
CA ARG A 163 4.60 8.40 -22.17
C ARG A 163 3.32 9.12 -21.79
N GLY A 164 2.88 8.99 -20.54
CA GLY A 164 1.62 9.53 -20.02
C GLY A 164 1.72 10.92 -19.41
N GLY A 165 2.90 11.55 -19.36
CA GLY A 165 3.11 12.82 -18.66
C GLY A 165 2.94 12.71 -17.14
N ARG A 166 3.04 11.49 -16.59
CA ARG A 166 2.98 11.22 -15.14
C ARG A 166 4.39 11.11 -14.58
N GLN A 167 4.49 11.22 -13.26
CA GLN A 167 5.70 10.88 -12.48
C GLN A 167 5.48 9.52 -11.81
N ALA A 168 6.47 8.65 -11.85
CA ALA A 168 6.49 7.35 -11.17
C ALA A 168 7.60 7.34 -10.11
#